data_9c6d713373d8ac5e5be3c218098ef410
#
_entry.id   9c6d713373d8ac5e5be3c218098ef410
#
_cell.length_a   1.000
_cell.length_b   1.000
_cell.length_c   1.000
_cell.angle_alpha   90.00
_cell.angle_beta   90.00
_cell.angle_gamma   90.00
#
_symmetry.space_group_name_H-M   'P 1'
#
loop_
_entity.id
_entity.type
_entity.pdbx_description
1 polymer ?
#
loop_
_entity_poly.entity_id
_entity_poly.type
_entity_poly.pdbx_seq_one_letter_code
_entity_poly.pdbx_strand_id
1 'polypeptide(L)'
;MRRETFTIVGSGESKPMNAEDQVAVTGLLEGGAAFSIHYRGGVSRGTNLLWEINGTEGDLQLTASGGQPQIWELAVRGGRGEQSSLEQLPVPDRYRWAPLQGPATNVAQAYARFARDYREGTHFCPTFEDAVTRHRMLNAIETAAATGQRQTLG
;
A
#
# COMPACT_ATOMS: atom_id res chain seq x y z
N MET A 1 9.89 17.86 -5.72
CA MET A 1 10.20 19.15 -5.04
C MET A 1 9.83 18.94 -3.57
N ARG A 2 10.82 19.01 -2.68
CA ARG A 2 10.61 18.86 -1.25
C ARG A 2 9.94 20.13 -0.70
N ARG A 3 8.93 19.96 0.14
CA ARG A 3 8.33 21.10 0.85
C ARG A 3 9.14 21.39 2.10
N GLU A 4 9.54 22.64 2.30
CA GLU A 4 10.31 23.05 3.47
C GLU A 4 9.41 23.48 4.63
N THR A 5 8.19 23.91 4.32
CA THR A 5 7.21 24.36 5.31
C THR A 5 5.80 23.92 4.96
N PHE A 6 4.92 23.92 5.95
CA PHE A 6 3.47 23.80 5.79
C PHE A 6 2.75 24.88 6.59
N THR A 7 1.54 25.22 6.17
CA THR A 7 0.71 26.23 6.85
C THR A 7 -0.39 25.55 7.65
N ILE A 8 -0.52 25.92 8.91
CA ILE A 8 -1.59 25.42 9.78
C ILE A 8 -2.92 26.06 9.36
N VAL A 9 -3.89 25.19 9.04
CA VAL A 9 -5.26 25.63 8.70
C VAL A 9 -5.88 26.27 9.95
N GLY A 10 -6.39 27.47 9.82
CA GLY A 10 -7.04 28.23 10.90
C GLY A 10 -6.17 29.35 11.49
N SER A 11 -4.91 29.09 11.84
CA SER A 11 -4.01 30.15 12.35
C SER A 11 -3.21 30.86 11.25
N GLY A 12 -3.02 30.22 10.08
CA GLY A 12 -2.16 30.72 9.02
C GLY A 12 -0.66 30.62 9.34
N GLU A 13 -0.28 30.06 10.48
CA GLU A 13 1.11 29.95 10.90
C GLU A 13 1.88 28.97 10.02
N SER A 14 3.08 29.33 9.59
CA SER A 14 3.99 28.45 8.86
C SER A 14 4.88 27.68 9.83
N LYS A 15 4.96 26.36 9.65
CA LYS A 15 5.83 25.48 10.43
C LYS A 15 6.82 24.74 9.52
N PRO A 16 8.02 24.41 10.00
CA PRO A 16 8.95 23.57 9.26
C PRO A 16 8.36 22.19 8.96
N MET A 17 8.55 21.70 7.74
CA MET A 17 8.21 20.34 7.35
C MET A 17 9.45 19.46 7.47
N ASN A 18 9.50 18.67 8.52
CA ASN A 18 10.63 17.77 8.83
C ASN A 18 10.31 16.28 8.55
N ALA A 19 9.07 15.97 8.15
CA ALA A 19 8.71 14.64 7.67
C ALA A 19 9.09 14.48 6.19
N GLU A 20 9.53 13.29 5.82
CA GLU A 20 9.82 12.98 4.43
C GLU A 20 8.52 12.91 3.61
N ASP A 21 8.49 13.61 2.48
CA ASP A 21 7.34 13.66 1.57
C ASP A 21 7.50 12.78 0.34
N GLN A 22 8.65 12.15 0.17
CA GLN A 22 8.94 11.21 -0.91
C GLN A 22 9.84 10.09 -0.40
N VAL A 23 9.51 8.86 -0.83
CA VAL A 23 10.28 7.65 -0.53
C VAL A 23 10.48 6.87 -1.82
N ALA A 24 11.72 6.55 -2.16
CA ALA A 24 12.06 5.64 -3.25
C ALA A 24 12.85 4.47 -2.68
N VAL A 25 12.35 3.25 -2.88
CA VAL A 25 12.95 2.03 -2.34
C VAL A 25 13.05 0.99 -3.43
N THR A 26 14.19 0.32 -3.52
CA THR A 26 14.37 -0.86 -4.35
C THR A 26 14.94 -1.99 -3.51
N GLY A 27 14.60 -3.22 -3.82
CA GLY A 27 15.10 -4.35 -3.06
C GLY A 27 14.76 -5.70 -3.66
N LEU A 28 15.13 -6.72 -2.91
CA LEU A 28 14.80 -8.12 -3.20
C LEU A 28 13.97 -8.68 -2.04
N LEU A 29 12.94 -9.44 -2.36
CA LEU A 29 12.23 -10.26 -1.40
C LEU A 29 13.01 -11.55 -1.13
N GLU A 30 12.70 -12.24 -0.04
CA GLU A 30 13.34 -13.51 0.34
C GLU A 30 13.29 -14.54 -0.79
N GLY A 31 12.20 -14.61 -1.53
CA GLY A 31 12.04 -15.48 -2.71
C GLY A 31 12.81 -15.03 -3.97
N GLY A 32 13.64 -13.96 -3.90
CA GLY A 32 14.45 -13.46 -5.02
C GLY A 32 13.71 -12.48 -5.94
N ALA A 33 12.43 -12.22 -5.75
CA ALA A 33 11.70 -11.25 -6.55
C ALA A 33 12.22 -9.82 -6.29
N ALA A 34 12.50 -9.08 -7.36
CA ALA A 34 12.87 -7.67 -7.28
C ALA A 34 11.63 -6.78 -7.12
N PHE A 35 11.77 -5.70 -6.34
CA PHE A 35 10.72 -4.70 -6.22
C PHE A 35 11.28 -3.28 -6.32
N SER A 36 10.43 -2.36 -6.75
CA SER A 36 10.68 -0.92 -6.75
C SER A 36 9.42 -0.20 -6.27
N ILE A 37 9.57 0.70 -5.31
CA ILE A 37 8.48 1.50 -4.76
C ILE A 37 8.86 2.97 -4.87
N HIS A 38 7.96 3.78 -5.38
CA HIS A 38 8.03 5.23 -5.27
C HIS A 38 6.74 5.72 -4.62
N TYR A 39 6.85 6.22 -3.42
CA TYR A 39 5.76 6.87 -2.69
C TYR A 39 6.01 8.36 -2.58
N ARG A 40 4.99 9.16 -2.89
CA ARG A 40 5.04 10.62 -2.81
C ARG A 40 3.80 11.15 -2.10
N GLY A 41 3.99 12.05 -1.15
CA GLY A 41 2.89 12.79 -0.55
C GLY A 41 2.20 13.73 -1.54
N GLY A 42 0.87 13.80 -1.46
CA GLY A 42 0.04 14.64 -2.32
C GLY A 42 -0.63 13.87 -3.45
N VAL A 43 -1.48 14.58 -4.19
CA VAL A 43 -2.30 14.03 -5.29
C VAL A 43 -1.74 14.51 -6.62
N SER A 44 -1.63 13.62 -7.60
CA SER A 44 -1.24 13.95 -8.97
C SER A 44 -2.47 14.01 -9.90
N ARG A 45 -2.28 14.56 -11.09
CA ARG A 45 -3.31 14.54 -12.14
C ARG A 45 -3.36 13.21 -12.91
N GLY A 46 -2.33 12.37 -12.77
CA GLY A 46 -2.27 11.04 -13.36
C GLY A 46 -2.78 9.95 -12.41
N THR A 47 -2.33 8.73 -12.63
CA THR A 47 -2.61 7.59 -11.74
C THR A 47 -1.94 7.85 -10.39
N ASN A 48 -2.74 7.85 -9.32
CA ASN A 48 -2.24 8.13 -7.97
C ASN A 48 -1.82 6.86 -7.22
N LEU A 49 -2.43 5.72 -7.54
CA LEU A 49 -1.97 4.40 -7.12
C LEU A 49 -1.81 3.52 -8.35
N LEU A 50 -0.60 3.02 -8.53
CA LEU A 50 -0.27 1.98 -9.49
C LEU A 50 0.58 0.94 -8.76
N TRP A 51 0.11 -0.28 -8.73
CA TRP A 51 0.86 -1.42 -8.24
C TRP A 51 0.82 -2.53 -9.29
N GLU A 52 1.97 -2.93 -9.77
CA GLU A 52 2.13 -3.99 -10.76
C GLU A 52 2.91 -5.15 -10.17
N ILE A 53 2.48 -6.35 -10.50
CA ILE A 53 3.15 -7.59 -10.16
C ILE A 53 3.31 -8.37 -11.46
N ASN A 54 4.57 -8.59 -11.87
CA ASN A 54 4.90 -9.31 -13.08
C ASN A 54 5.48 -10.68 -12.69
N GLY A 55 4.87 -11.73 -13.18
CA GLY A 55 5.27 -13.10 -12.92
C GLY A 55 5.54 -13.87 -14.21
N THR A 56 6.10 -15.06 -14.09
CA THR A 56 6.39 -15.93 -15.24
C THR A 56 5.14 -16.49 -15.91
N GLU A 57 3.99 -16.50 -15.23
CA GLU A 57 2.74 -17.06 -15.73
C GLU A 57 1.65 -16.00 -15.98
N GLY A 58 1.92 -14.75 -15.60
CA GLY A 58 0.96 -13.66 -15.80
C GLY A 58 1.27 -12.43 -14.97
N ASP A 59 0.48 -11.40 -15.21
CA ASP A 59 0.64 -10.07 -14.65
C ASP A 59 -0.63 -9.63 -13.91
N LEU A 60 -0.44 -8.86 -12.84
CA LEU A 60 -1.51 -8.19 -12.11
C LEU A 60 -1.22 -6.69 -12.03
N GLN A 61 -2.25 -5.89 -12.12
CA GLN A 61 -2.20 -4.45 -11.95
C GLN A 61 -3.33 -3.99 -11.04
N LEU A 62 -2.99 -3.22 -10.02
CA LEU A 62 -3.93 -2.54 -9.15
C LEU A 62 -3.80 -1.03 -9.36
N THR A 63 -4.92 -0.35 -9.58
CA THR A 63 -4.95 1.10 -9.74
C THR A 63 -6.05 1.72 -8.90
N ALA A 64 -5.86 2.99 -8.51
CA ALA A 64 -6.88 3.82 -7.90
C ALA A 64 -6.69 5.30 -8.23
N SER A 65 -7.74 6.08 -8.14
CA SER A 65 -7.72 7.53 -8.33
C SER A 65 -7.04 8.31 -7.19
N GLY A 66 -6.80 7.65 -6.05
CA GLY A 66 -6.04 8.19 -4.92
C GLY A 66 -5.10 7.17 -4.34
N GLY A 67 -4.01 7.63 -3.71
CA GLY A 67 -2.94 6.78 -3.18
C GLY A 67 -3.27 6.05 -1.88
N GLN A 68 -4.48 6.22 -1.34
CA GLN A 68 -4.89 5.61 -0.07
C GLN A 68 -5.96 4.53 -0.30
N PRO A 69 -5.58 3.24 -0.36
CA PRO A 69 -6.48 2.15 -0.73
C PRO A 69 -7.64 1.94 0.26
N GLN A 70 -7.55 2.49 1.48
CA GLN A 70 -8.64 2.48 2.45
C GLN A 70 -9.85 3.32 1.99
N ILE A 71 -9.60 4.42 1.29
CA ILE A 71 -10.62 5.41 0.92
C ILE A 71 -11.10 5.20 -0.51
N TRP A 72 -10.16 4.87 -1.41
CA TRP A 72 -10.42 4.79 -2.83
C TRP A 72 -10.70 3.35 -3.28
N GLU A 73 -11.65 3.20 -4.18
CA GLU A 73 -11.93 1.91 -4.80
C GLU A 73 -10.76 1.49 -5.69
N LEU A 74 -10.36 0.22 -5.55
CA LEU A 74 -9.29 -0.38 -6.34
C LEU A 74 -9.86 -1.06 -7.57
N ALA A 75 -9.29 -0.76 -8.73
CA ALA A 75 -9.48 -1.56 -9.92
C ALA A 75 -8.36 -2.61 -10.01
N VAL A 76 -8.74 -3.87 -10.16
CA VAL A 76 -7.81 -4.99 -10.34
C VAL A 76 -7.91 -5.48 -11.77
N ARG A 77 -6.77 -5.57 -12.45
CA ARG A 77 -6.65 -6.11 -13.81
C ARG A 77 -5.60 -7.21 -13.81
N GLY A 78 -5.74 -8.16 -14.70
CA GLY A 78 -4.76 -9.23 -14.84
C GLY A 78 -4.80 -9.85 -16.22
N GLY A 79 -3.70 -10.50 -16.58
CA GLY A 79 -3.54 -11.26 -17.81
C GLY A 79 -2.62 -12.45 -17.57
N ARG A 80 -2.84 -13.55 -18.27
CA ARG A 80 -2.01 -14.76 -18.16
C ARG A 80 -1.95 -15.52 -19.49
N GLY A 81 -0.93 -16.35 -19.61
CA GLY A 81 -0.74 -17.19 -20.79
C GLY A 81 -0.57 -16.35 -22.06
N GLU A 82 -1.34 -16.62 -23.10
CA GLU A 82 -1.26 -15.93 -24.40
C GLU A 82 -2.06 -14.62 -24.47
N GLN A 83 -2.67 -14.15 -23.37
CA GLN A 83 -3.37 -12.88 -23.36
C GLN A 83 -2.40 -11.72 -23.60
N SER A 84 -2.72 -10.87 -24.57
CA SER A 84 -1.87 -9.72 -24.95
C SER A 84 -2.20 -8.43 -24.19
N SER A 85 -3.21 -8.44 -23.34
CA SER A 85 -3.65 -7.28 -22.58
C SER A 85 -4.20 -7.66 -21.20
N LEU A 86 -4.15 -6.71 -20.26
CA LEU A 86 -4.77 -6.87 -18.95
C LEU A 86 -6.29 -6.69 -19.03
N GLU A 87 -7.03 -7.64 -18.52
CA GLU A 87 -8.49 -7.60 -18.43
C GLU A 87 -8.93 -7.25 -16.99
N GLN A 88 -10.12 -6.66 -16.86
CA GLN A 88 -10.71 -6.36 -15.56
C GLN A 88 -11.01 -7.65 -14.79
N LEU A 89 -10.52 -7.75 -13.58
CA LEU A 89 -10.81 -8.85 -12.66
C LEU A 89 -11.77 -8.37 -11.57
N PRO A 90 -13.05 -8.80 -11.62
CA PRO A 90 -14.00 -8.43 -10.58
C PRO A 90 -13.64 -9.12 -9.26
N VAL A 91 -13.76 -8.39 -8.15
CA VAL A 91 -13.56 -8.97 -6.81
C VAL A 91 -14.71 -9.96 -6.54
N PRO A 92 -14.41 -11.26 -6.33
CA PRO A 92 -15.43 -12.26 -6.06
C PRO A 92 -16.23 -11.97 -4.79
N ASP A 93 -17.53 -12.27 -4.78
CA ASP A 93 -18.43 -11.96 -3.67
C ASP A 93 -18.02 -12.62 -2.34
N ARG A 94 -17.31 -13.75 -2.38
CA ARG A 94 -16.76 -14.40 -1.18
C ARG A 94 -15.80 -13.52 -0.37
N TYR A 95 -15.28 -12.44 -0.95
CA TYR A 95 -14.42 -11.46 -0.29
C TYR A 95 -15.17 -10.20 0.17
N ARG A 96 -16.48 -10.13 -0.09
CA ARG A 96 -17.34 -9.00 0.29
C ARG A 96 -18.15 -9.38 1.55
N TRP A 97 -17.57 -9.14 2.70
CA TRP A 97 -18.18 -9.55 3.99
C TRP A 97 -19.09 -8.47 4.60
N ALA A 98 -18.98 -7.24 4.15
CA ALA A 98 -19.80 -6.14 4.63
C ALA A 98 -20.56 -5.49 3.47
N PRO A 99 -21.89 -5.32 3.57
CA PRO A 99 -22.73 -4.78 2.51
C PRO A 99 -22.72 -3.23 2.52
N LEU A 100 -21.53 -2.63 2.61
CA LEU A 100 -21.35 -1.19 2.62
C LEU A 100 -20.67 -0.73 1.32
N GLN A 101 -20.81 0.55 1.03
CA GLN A 101 -20.18 1.19 -0.12
C GLN A 101 -19.37 2.42 0.32
N GLY A 102 -18.46 2.87 -0.55
CA GLY A 102 -17.64 4.05 -0.32
C GLY A 102 -16.55 3.83 0.75
N PRO A 103 -16.03 4.90 1.36
CA PRO A 103 -14.86 4.84 2.26
C PRO A 103 -15.04 3.95 3.51
N ALA A 104 -16.27 3.72 3.94
CA ALA A 104 -16.57 2.85 5.10
C ALA A 104 -16.38 1.36 4.78
N THR A 105 -16.40 0.96 3.51
CA THR A 105 -16.37 -0.46 3.10
C THR A 105 -15.13 -1.18 3.65
N ASN A 106 -13.95 -0.64 3.43
CA ASN A 106 -12.70 -1.30 3.84
C ASN A 106 -12.56 -1.40 5.36
N VAL A 107 -13.04 -0.40 6.09
CA VAL A 107 -13.09 -0.43 7.56
C VAL A 107 -14.06 -1.50 8.04
N ALA A 108 -15.24 -1.58 7.44
CA ALA A 108 -16.23 -2.61 7.78
C ALA A 108 -15.73 -4.02 7.44
N GLN A 109 -15.01 -4.20 6.31
CA GLN A 109 -14.36 -5.46 5.97
C GLN A 109 -13.31 -5.87 7.02
N ALA A 110 -12.50 -4.92 7.50
CA ALA A 110 -11.52 -5.19 8.54
C ALA A 110 -12.19 -5.64 9.86
N TYR A 111 -13.27 -4.97 10.27
CA TYR A 111 -14.03 -5.39 11.45
C TYR A 111 -14.73 -6.74 11.28
N ALA A 112 -15.30 -7.00 10.10
CA ALA A 112 -15.89 -8.31 9.79
C ALA A 112 -14.85 -9.43 9.86
N ARG A 113 -13.64 -9.16 9.37
CA ARG A 113 -12.50 -10.08 9.46
C ARG A 113 -12.10 -10.34 10.92
N PHE A 114 -11.93 -9.27 11.70
CA PHE A 114 -11.61 -9.38 13.13
C PHE A 114 -12.67 -10.19 13.90
N ALA A 115 -13.96 -9.89 13.68
CA ALA A 115 -15.05 -10.62 14.32
C ALA A 115 -15.06 -12.11 13.93
N ARG A 116 -14.65 -12.43 12.71
CA ARG A 116 -14.51 -13.81 12.25
C ARG A 116 -13.34 -14.49 12.93
N ASP A 117 -12.17 -13.87 12.95
CA ASP A 117 -10.99 -14.39 13.65
C ASP A 117 -11.28 -14.68 15.10
N TYR A 118 -11.97 -13.77 15.80
CA TYR A 118 -12.36 -13.94 17.19
C TYR A 118 -13.28 -15.14 17.41
N ARG A 119 -14.23 -15.37 16.51
CA ARG A 119 -15.19 -16.50 16.64
C ARG A 119 -14.60 -17.85 16.24
N GLU A 120 -13.73 -17.86 15.26
CA GLU A 120 -13.18 -19.08 14.66
C GLU A 120 -11.80 -19.46 15.24
N GLY A 121 -11.20 -18.60 16.07
CA GLY A 121 -9.85 -18.81 16.60
C GLY A 121 -8.77 -18.73 15.52
N THR A 122 -9.03 -17.97 14.44
CA THR A 122 -8.08 -17.74 13.36
C THR A 122 -7.33 -16.41 13.54
N HIS A 123 -6.25 -16.18 12.77
CA HIS A 123 -5.39 -15.00 12.89
C HIS A 123 -5.07 -14.44 11.50
N PHE A 124 -6.09 -13.98 10.80
CA PHE A 124 -5.92 -13.35 9.50
C PHE A 124 -5.83 -11.82 9.56
N CYS A 125 -6.31 -11.21 10.63
CA CYS A 125 -6.09 -9.78 10.87
C CYS A 125 -4.65 -9.53 11.27
N PRO A 126 -4.07 -8.39 10.89
CA PRO A 126 -2.75 -7.99 11.36
C PRO A 126 -2.67 -7.96 12.88
N THR A 127 -1.58 -8.47 13.42
CA THR A 127 -1.26 -8.53 14.84
C THR A 127 -0.27 -7.43 15.25
N PHE A 128 0.06 -7.32 16.53
CA PHE A 128 1.13 -6.44 17.00
C PHE A 128 2.51 -6.90 16.50
N GLU A 129 2.73 -8.20 16.30
CA GLU A 129 3.95 -8.74 15.70
C GLU A 129 4.11 -8.29 14.25
N ASP A 130 3.02 -8.25 13.48
CA ASP A 130 3.03 -7.68 12.14
C ASP A 130 3.38 -6.19 12.16
N ALA A 131 2.87 -5.44 13.15
CA ALA A 131 3.21 -4.03 13.32
C ALA A 131 4.70 -3.85 13.65
N VAL A 132 5.27 -4.67 14.55
CA VAL A 132 6.71 -4.65 14.86
C VAL A 132 7.54 -4.93 13.60
N THR A 133 7.16 -5.93 12.81
CA THR A 133 7.83 -6.25 11.54
C THR A 133 7.80 -5.08 10.58
N ARG A 134 6.66 -4.38 10.46
CA ARG A 134 6.55 -3.16 9.64
C ARG A 134 7.46 -2.04 10.14
N HIS A 135 7.53 -1.82 11.43
CA HIS A 135 8.40 -0.79 12.00
C HIS A 135 9.89 -1.10 11.80
N ARG A 136 10.28 -2.37 11.89
CA ARG A 136 11.65 -2.80 11.55
C ARG A 136 11.98 -2.51 10.08
N MET A 137 11.04 -2.77 9.18
CA MET A 137 11.20 -2.46 7.76
C MET A 137 11.34 -0.94 7.52
N LEU A 138 10.50 -0.12 8.15
CA LEU A 138 10.60 1.34 8.05
C LEU A 138 11.95 1.84 8.55
N ASN A 139 12.40 1.37 9.71
CA ASN A 139 13.72 1.72 10.26
C ASN A 139 14.86 1.32 9.33
N ALA A 140 14.76 0.17 8.66
CA ALA A 140 15.76 -0.26 7.68
C ALA A 140 15.77 0.66 6.44
N ILE A 141 14.63 1.13 5.97
CA ILE A 141 14.53 2.10 4.88
C ILE A 141 15.17 3.43 5.27
N GLU A 142 14.86 3.95 6.46
CA GLU A 142 15.46 5.19 6.99
C GLU A 142 16.98 5.04 7.13
N THR A 143 17.46 3.92 7.67
CA THR A 143 18.88 3.63 7.82
C THR A 143 19.58 3.54 6.45
N ALA A 144 18.97 2.87 5.48
CA ALA A 144 19.50 2.80 4.12
C ALA A 144 19.61 4.19 3.48
N ALA A 145 18.59 5.02 3.65
CA ALA A 145 18.59 6.40 3.14
C ALA A 145 19.65 7.27 3.81
N ALA A 146 19.86 7.13 5.11
CA ALA A 146 20.84 7.91 5.87
C ALA A 146 22.28 7.49 5.60
N THR A 147 22.53 6.19 5.39
CA THR A 147 23.88 5.63 5.25
C THR A 147 24.31 5.35 3.82
N GLY A 148 23.38 5.29 2.87
CA GLY A 148 23.62 4.82 1.51
C GLY A 148 23.93 3.32 1.42
N GLN A 149 23.72 2.57 2.49
CA GLN A 149 24.04 1.14 2.56
C GLN A 149 22.79 0.27 2.51
N ARG A 150 22.89 -0.84 1.77
CA ARG A 150 21.83 -1.85 1.75
C ARG A 150 21.60 -2.40 3.15
N GLN A 151 20.33 -2.51 3.54
CA GLN A 151 19.90 -3.16 4.77
C GLN A 151 19.32 -4.55 4.46
N THR A 152 19.50 -5.49 5.39
CA THR A 152 18.86 -6.82 5.35
C THR A 152 17.95 -6.94 6.55
N LEU A 153 16.72 -7.37 6.30
CA LEU A 153 15.75 -7.70 7.35
C LEU A 153 15.92 -9.18 7.69
N GLY A 154 16.12 -9.48 8.96
CA GLY A 154 16.15 -10.84 9.51
C GLY A 154 14.79 -11.23 10.09
#